data_3dff3804cb40791eea9b3aa3bc9bbcc2
#
_entry.id   3dff3804cb40791eea9b3aa3bc9bbcc2
#
_cell.length_a   1.000
_cell.length_b   1.000
_cell.length_c   1.000
_cell.angle_alpha   90.00
_cell.angle_beta   90.00
_cell.angle_gamma   90.00
#
_symmetry.space_group_name_H-M   'P 1'
#
loop_
_entity.id
_entity.type
_entity.pdbx_description
1 polymer ?
#
loop_
_entity_poly.entity_id
_entity_poly.type
_entity_poly.pdbx_seq_one_letter_code
_entity_poly.pdbx_strand_id
1 'polypeptide(L)'
;QDKLASEILKRGDILYGRAILVDGVGMFLGLSAIVLPPRMKPQLIDLRRNLSRGRKKVTRDELYDWDLEIRDLYLEMDRALHTRPELRNTDGDPMEFHKLIYNIESTDLAVEKLAPLCMTETIKEIRAAAEKDKNGNIHRAAFDWNRKGSPINKGMPNTVLAHIEIDGSQMTVIVNSVQRANKIRKEIEKRL
;
A
#
# COMPACT_ATOMS: atom_id res chain seq x y z
N GLN A 1 -17.47 8.48 -37.71
CA GLN A 1 -16.46 8.05 -36.73
C GLN A 1 -16.31 9.17 -35.71
N ASP A 2 -16.47 8.84 -34.44
CA ASP A 2 -16.15 9.78 -33.34
C ASP A 2 -14.63 9.90 -33.28
N LYS A 3 -14.11 11.05 -33.74
CA LYS A 3 -12.69 11.30 -33.86
C LYS A 3 -11.98 11.31 -32.49
N LEU A 4 -12.63 11.86 -31.47
CA LEU A 4 -12.11 11.92 -30.10
C LEU A 4 -12.01 10.50 -29.47
N ALA A 5 -13.02 9.67 -29.62
CA ALA A 5 -12.98 8.31 -29.11
C ALA A 5 -11.87 7.46 -29.75
N SER A 6 -11.62 7.64 -31.05
CA SER A 6 -10.56 6.89 -31.75
C SER A 6 -9.14 7.30 -31.36
N GLU A 7 -8.95 8.49 -30.81
CA GLU A 7 -7.65 8.99 -30.33
C GLU A 7 -7.33 8.51 -28.91
N ILE A 8 -8.34 8.30 -28.07
CA ILE A 8 -8.19 8.01 -26.65
C ILE A 8 -8.29 6.51 -26.36
N LEU A 9 -9.21 5.81 -27.04
CA LEU A 9 -9.53 4.42 -26.73
C LEU A 9 -8.49 3.45 -27.28
N LYS A 10 -8.17 2.43 -26.47
CA LYS A 10 -7.27 1.33 -26.82
C LYS A 10 -8.05 0.03 -26.92
N ARG A 11 -7.50 -0.90 -27.69
CA ARG A 11 -8.08 -2.24 -27.80
C ARG A 11 -8.17 -2.91 -26.43
N GLY A 12 -9.39 -3.25 -26.04
CA GLY A 12 -9.68 -3.94 -24.78
C GLY A 12 -10.22 -3.05 -23.71
N ASP A 13 -10.24 -1.73 -23.89
CA ASP A 13 -10.91 -0.81 -22.99
C ASP A 13 -12.40 -1.12 -22.89
N ILE A 14 -12.97 -0.79 -21.75
CA ILE A 14 -14.36 -1.08 -21.41
C ILE A 14 -15.11 0.25 -21.28
N LEU A 15 -16.23 0.34 -21.98
CA LEU A 15 -17.11 1.48 -21.99
C LEU A 15 -18.54 1.04 -21.66
N TYR A 16 -19.25 1.87 -20.91
CA TYR A 16 -20.69 1.73 -20.73
C TYR A 16 -21.41 2.58 -21.76
N GLY A 17 -22.38 1.98 -22.45
CA GLY A 17 -23.18 2.67 -23.47
C GLY A 17 -24.21 1.77 -24.13
N ARG A 18 -25.03 2.36 -24.98
CA ARG A 18 -26.03 1.62 -25.76
C ARG A 18 -25.61 1.59 -27.21
N ALA A 19 -25.70 0.40 -27.81
CA ALA A 19 -25.58 0.22 -29.25
C ALA A 19 -26.98 -0.01 -29.87
N ILE A 20 -27.28 0.71 -30.93
CA ILE A 20 -28.48 0.55 -31.71
C ILE A 20 -28.12 0.19 -33.15
N LEU A 21 -29.02 -0.48 -33.83
CA LEU A 21 -28.89 -0.79 -35.26
C LEU A 21 -29.85 0.11 -36.05
N VAL A 22 -29.27 0.95 -36.92
CA VAL A 22 -30.05 1.82 -37.82
C VAL A 22 -29.64 1.48 -39.25
N ASP A 23 -30.57 1.01 -40.04
CA ASP A 23 -30.36 0.60 -41.46
C ASP A 23 -29.17 -0.35 -41.66
N GLY A 24 -28.99 -1.30 -40.72
CA GLY A 24 -27.89 -2.26 -40.74
C GLY A 24 -26.53 -1.74 -40.25
N VAL A 25 -26.46 -0.48 -39.84
CA VAL A 25 -25.27 0.15 -39.28
C VAL A 25 -25.36 0.21 -37.75
N GLY A 26 -24.38 -0.34 -37.05
CA GLY A 26 -24.25 -0.23 -35.57
C GLY A 26 -23.84 1.17 -35.18
N MET A 27 -24.64 1.82 -34.33
CA MET A 27 -24.35 3.14 -33.80
C MET A 27 -24.38 3.10 -32.28
N PHE A 28 -23.49 3.87 -31.63
CA PHE A 28 -23.57 4.09 -30.18
C PHE A 28 -24.51 5.24 -29.88
N LEU A 29 -25.45 4.99 -28.98
CA LEU A 29 -26.36 5.98 -28.46
C LEU A 29 -26.00 6.25 -26.97
N GLY A 30 -25.22 7.29 -26.74
CA GLY A 30 -24.73 7.64 -25.40
C GLY A 30 -23.62 6.71 -24.91
N LEU A 31 -22.39 7.20 -24.88
CA LEU A 31 -21.25 6.54 -24.28
C LEU A 31 -20.88 7.27 -22.99
N SER A 32 -20.51 6.53 -21.96
CA SER A 32 -19.91 7.09 -20.77
C SER A 32 -18.54 7.71 -21.10
N ALA A 33 -18.23 8.84 -20.46
CA ALA A 33 -16.91 9.45 -20.54
C ALA A 33 -15.83 8.68 -19.75
N ILE A 34 -16.24 7.77 -18.87
CA ILE A 34 -15.35 6.92 -18.09
C ILE A 34 -14.85 5.78 -18.98
N VAL A 35 -13.54 5.55 -18.97
CA VAL A 35 -12.90 4.44 -19.69
C VAL A 35 -12.24 3.52 -18.68
N LEU A 36 -12.71 2.27 -18.58
CA LEU A 36 -12.13 1.29 -17.69
C LEU A 36 -11.07 0.44 -18.40
N PRO A 37 -9.94 0.16 -17.75
CA PRO A 37 -8.88 -0.63 -18.36
C PRO A 37 -9.24 -2.12 -18.49
N PRO A 38 -8.57 -2.87 -19.38
CA PRO A 38 -8.83 -4.29 -19.61
C PRO A 38 -8.75 -5.20 -18.38
N ARG A 39 -8.00 -4.80 -17.37
CA ARG A 39 -7.86 -5.55 -16.10
C ARG A 39 -9.17 -5.68 -15.32
N MET A 40 -10.18 -4.87 -15.62
CA MET A 40 -11.51 -4.93 -14.99
C MET A 40 -12.47 -5.94 -15.68
N LYS A 41 -12.02 -6.63 -16.73
CA LYS A 41 -12.85 -7.65 -17.44
C LYS A 41 -13.34 -8.81 -16.57
N PRO A 42 -12.59 -9.33 -15.58
CA PRO A 42 -13.08 -10.42 -14.74
C PRO A 42 -14.45 -10.13 -14.12
N GLN A 43 -14.68 -8.92 -13.58
CA GLN A 43 -15.94 -8.53 -12.97
C GLN A 43 -17.12 -8.59 -13.98
N LEU A 44 -16.85 -8.16 -15.22
CA LEU A 44 -17.87 -8.23 -16.29
C LEU A 44 -18.14 -9.66 -16.76
N ILE A 45 -17.13 -10.52 -16.76
CA ILE A 45 -17.30 -11.94 -17.07
C ILE A 45 -18.18 -12.61 -16.02
N ASP A 46 -17.95 -12.30 -14.74
CA ASP A 46 -18.75 -12.84 -13.64
C ASP A 46 -20.19 -12.31 -13.68
N LEU A 47 -20.39 -11.01 -13.92
CA LEU A 47 -21.72 -10.45 -14.15
C LEU A 47 -22.43 -11.16 -15.32
N ARG A 48 -21.77 -11.32 -16.47
CA ARG A 48 -22.33 -12.03 -17.62
C ARG A 48 -22.72 -13.46 -17.29
N ARG A 49 -21.91 -14.18 -16.52
CA ARG A 49 -22.25 -15.55 -16.06
C ARG A 49 -23.52 -15.57 -15.23
N ASN A 50 -23.64 -14.61 -14.31
CA ASN A 50 -24.82 -14.47 -13.47
C ASN A 50 -26.08 -14.15 -14.29
N LEU A 51 -26.00 -13.19 -15.22
CA LEU A 51 -27.08 -12.81 -16.10
C LEU A 51 -27.49 -13.95 -17.04
N SER A 52 -26.53 -14.62 -17.64
CA SER A 52 -26.79 -15.68 -18.60
C SER A 52 -27.32 -16.97 -17.98
N ARG A 53 -27.17 -17.16 -16.66
CA ARG A 53 -27.55 -18.38 -15.94
C ARG A 53 -27.09 -19.66 -16.67
N GLY A 54 -25.86 -19.63 -17.19
CA GLY A 54 -25.28 -20.73 -17.96
C GLY A 54 -25.66 -20.80 -19.46
N ARG A 55 -26.48 -19.87 -19.95
CA ARG A 55 -26.79 -19.77 -21.39
C ARG A 55 -25.65 -19.10 -22.16
N LYS A 56 -25.53 -19.37 -23.44
CA LYS A 56 -24.49 -18.79 -24.32
C LYS A 56 -24.71 -17.30 -24.60
N LYS A 57 -25.95 -16.83 -24.58
CA LYS A 57 -26.33 -15.46 -24.93
C LYS A 57 -27.24 -14.86 -23.85
N VAL A 58 -27.08 -13.59 -23.61
CA VAL A 58 -28.01 -12.74 -22.86
C VAL A 58 -28.91 -12.05 -23.85
N THR A 59 -30.20 -11.99 -23.60
CA THR A 59 -31.18 -11.33 -24.47
C THR A 59 -31.14 -9.82 -24.31
N ARG A 60 -31.77 -9.11 -25.25
CA ARG A 60 -31.90 -7.64 -25.16
C ARG A 60 -32.75 -7.22 -23.96
N ASP A 61 -33.83 -7.92 -23.70
CA ASP A 61 -34.75 -7.62 -22.60
C ASP A 61 -34.07 -7.84 -21.26
N GLU A 62 -33.30 -8.91 -21.10
CA GLU A 62 -32.50 -9.15 -19.92
C GLU A 62 -31.43 -8.06 -19.70
N LEU A 63 -30.77 -7.57 -20.75
CA LEU A 63 -29.85 -6.45 -20.65
C LEU A 63 -30.55 -5.14 -20.24
N TYR A 64 -31.79 -4.97 -20.67
CA TYR A 64 -32.61 -3.83 -20.31
C TYR A 64 -33.04 -3.90 -18.82
N ASP A 65 -33.50 -5.06 -18.38
CA ASP A 65 -33.92 -5.28 -17.00
C ASP A 65 -32.77 -5.11 -16.00
N TRP A 66 -31.55 -5.41 -16.45
CA TRP A 66 -30.34 -5.30 -15.61
C TRP A 66 -29.51 -4.03 -15.89
N ASP A 67 -30.06 -3.04 -16.57
CA ASP A 67 -29.32 -1.83 -16.95
C ASP A 67 -28.76 -1.07 -15.74
N LEU A 68 -29.54 -1.01 -14.63
CA LEU A 68 -29.12 -0.34 -13.40
C LEU A 68 -27.95 -1.07 -12.74
N GLU A 69 -28.04 -2.37 -12.60
CA GLU A 69 -27.00 -3.19 -11.98
C GLU A 69 -25.70 -3.19 -12.82
N ILE A 70 -25.82 -3.22 -14.15
CA ILE A 70 -24.69 -3.11 -15.05
C ILE A 70 -24.00 -1.74 -14.88
N ARG A 71 -24.79 -0.67 -14.81
CA ARG A 71 -24.29 0.69 -14.61
C ARG A 71 -23.64 0.84 -13.23
N ASP A 72 -24.28 0.32 -12.19
CA ASP A 72 -23.78 0.43 -10.83
C ASP A 72 -22.46 -0.33 -10.67
N LEU A 73 -22.33 -1.53 -11.24
CA LEU A 73 -21.06 -2.26 -11.33
C LEU A 73 -19.99 -1.45 -12.04
N TYR A 74 -20.34 -0.82 -13.17
CA TYR A 74 -19.41 0.00 -13.94
C TYR A 74 -18.87 1.18 -13.13
N LEU A 75 -19.75 1.88 -12.39
CA LEU A 75 -19.37 2.97 -11.50
C LEU A 75 -18.58 2.49 -10.26
N GLU A 76 -18.87 1.29 -9.79
CA GLU A 76 -18.12 0.66 -8.68
C GLU A 76 -16.70 0.29 -9.11
N MET A 77 -16.56 -0.26 -10.33
CA MET A 77 -15.23 -0.52 -10.91
C MET A 77 -14.42 0.76 -11.08
N ASP A 78 -15.04 1.85 -11.52
CA ASP A 78 -14.38 3.17 -11.60
C ASP A 78 -13.94 3.67 -10.22
N ARG A 79 -14.83 3.64 -9.24
CA ARG A 79 -14.48 4.01 -7.85
C ARG A 79 -13.32 3.17 -7.31
N ALA A 80 -13.32 1.86 -7.55
CA ALA A 80 -12.25 0.98 -7.12
C ALA A 80 -10.89 1.32 -7.77
N LEU A 81 -10.88 1.81 -9.00
CA LEU A 81 -9.66 2.28 -9.67
C LEU A 81 -9.07 3.54 -9.04
N HIS A 82 -9.93 4.41 -8.50
CA HIS A 82 -9.53 5.69 -7.92
C HIS A 82 -9.37 5.62 -6.38
N THR A 83 -9.84 4.53 -5.76
CA THR A 83 -9.62 4.29 -4.32
C THR A 83 -8.18 3.83 -4.09
N ARG A 84 -7.44 4.58 -3.26
CA ARG A 84 -6.09 4.19 -2.85
C ARG A 84 -6.17 2.94 -1.99
N PRO A 85 -5.34 1.91 -2.25
CA PRO A 85 -5.27 0.75 -1.39
C PRO A 85 -4.81 1.18 0.01
N GLU A 86 -5.44 0.64 1.03
CA GLU A 86 -4.99 0.82 2.41
C GLU A 86 -3.66 0.08 2.58
N LEU A 87 -2.59 0.84 2.73
CA LEU A 87 -1.27 0.28 2.98
C LEU A 87 -1.19 -0.19 4.44
N ARG A 88 -0.77 -1.43 4.63
CA ARG A 88 -0.53 -2.02 5.95
C ARG A 88 0.90 -2.47 6.08
N ASN A 89 1.45 -2.32 7.30
CA ASN A 89 2.78 -2.81 7.61
C ASN A 89 2.80 -4.34 7.81
N THR A 90 3.96 -4.89 8.11
CA THR A 90 4.17 -6.33 8.34
C THR A 90 3.52 -6.89 9.61
N ASP A 91 2.89 -6.03 10.42
CA ASP A 91 2.08 -6.40 11.59
C ASP A 91 0.57 -6.36 11.28
N GLY A 92 0.19 -5.83 10.11
CA GLY A 92 -1.20 -5.59 9.71
C GLY A 92 -1.75 -4.24 10.16
N ASP A 93 -0.94 -3.41 10.82
CA ASP A 93 -1.36 -2.06 11.20
C ASP A 93 -1.45 -1.15 9.97
N PRO A 94 -2.36 -0.16 9.94
CA PRO A 94 -2.34 0.90 8.95
C PRO A 94 -0.96 1.56 8.89
N MET A 95 -0.45 1.78 7.66
CA MET A 95 0.87 2.38 7.48
C MET A 95 0.79 3.89 7.68
N GLU A 96 1.39 4.34 8.77
CA GLU A 96 1.48 5.74 9.17
C GLU A 96 2.86 6.03 9.74
N PHE A 97 3.62 6.91 9.09
CA PHE A 97 4.99 7.20 9.48
C PHE A 97 5.02 8.18 10.67
N HIS A 98 5.71 7.79 11.73
CA HIS A 98 5.96 8.60 12.91
C HIS A 98 7.44 8.80 13.12
N LYS A 99 7.82 10.03 13.42
CA LYS A 99 9.16 10.42 13.84
C LYS A 99 9.12 10.81 15.31
N LEU A 100 9.77 10.02 16.17
CA LEU A 100 9.92 10.32 17.59
C LEU A 100 11.33 10.93 17.81
N ILE A 101 11.40 12.02 18.52
CA ILE A 101 12.65 12.74 18.79
C ILE A 101 12.87 12.79 20.30
N TYR A 102 14.05 12.40 20.74
CA TYR A 102 14.48 12.39 22.14
C TYR A 102 15.77 13.18 22.29
N ASN A 103 15.89 13.91 23.39
CA ASN A 103 17.17 14.43 23.85
C ASN A 103 17.80 13.39 24.77
N ILE A 104 19.03 13.02 24.51
CA ILE A 104 19.78 12.02 25.28
C ILE A 104 21.00 12.66 25.94
N GLU A 105 21.36 12.19 27.13
CA GLU A 105 22.51 12.71 27.87
C GLU A 105 23.83 12.13 27.34
N SER A 106 23.82 10.88 26.87
CA SER A 106 25.00 10.18 26.37
C SER A 106 24.68 9.27 25.21
N THR A 107 25.38 9.50 24.11
CA THR A 107 25.29 8.68 22.89
C THR A 107 25.76 7.25 23.14
N ASP A 108 26.89 7.09 23.86
CA ASP A 108 27.45 5.77 24.21
C ASP A 108 26.47 4.94 25.03
N LEU A 109 25.86 5.59 26.04
CA LEU A 109 24.86 4.94 26.91
C LEU A 109 23.61 4.55 26.11
N ALA A 110 23.12 5.44 25.23
CA ALA A 110 21.95 5.16 24.40
C ALA A 110 22.21 3.98 23.46
N VAL A 111 23.36 3.94 22.78
CA VAL A 111 23.77 2.80 21.95
C VAL A 111 23.85 1.52 22.80
N GLU A 112 24.49 1.57 23.96
CA GLU A 112 24.63 0.39 24.85
C GLU A 112 23.26 -0.19 25.26
N LYS A 113 22.34 0.67 25.66
CA LYS A 113 21.03 0.27 26.18
C LYS A 113 20.05 -0.16 25.09
N LEU A 114 20.17 0.43 23.89
CA LEU A 114 19.22 0.17 22.79
C LEU A 114 19.74 -0.84 21.76
N ALA A 115 21.07 -1.06 21.64
CA ALA A 115 21.62 -2.08 20.74
C ALA A 115 21.00 -3.50 20.90
N PRO A 116 20.59 -3.94 22.11
CA PRO A 116 19.89 -5.23 22.24
C PRO A 116 18.53 -5.33 21.52
N LEU A 117 17.99 -4.23 21.02
CA LEU A 117 16.80 -4.21 20.15
C LEU A 117 17.15 -4.62 18.71
N CYS A 118 18.41 -4.52 18.32
CA CYS A 118 18.91 -4.98 17.02
C CYS A 118 19.24 -6.47 17.11
N MET A 119 18.60 -7.27 16.24
CA MET A 119 18.85 -8.72 16.18
C MET A 119 19.83 -9.10 15.06
N THR A 120 20.09 -8.18 14.14
CA THR A 120 20.92 -8.42 12.96
C THR A 120 22.38 -8.00 13.16
N GLU A 121 22.63 -7.12 14.12
CA GLU A 121 23.97 -6.60 14.43
C GLU A 121 24.24 -6.69 15.92
N THR A 122 25.46 -6.99 16.25
CA THR A 122 25.94 -6.94 17.65
C THR A 122 26.29 -5.52 18.07
N ILE A 123 26.32 -5.25 19.37
CA ILE A 123 26.77 -3.95 19.89
C ILE A 123 28.18 -3.58 19.42
N LYS A 124 29.06 -4.58 19.20
CA LYS A 124 30.41 -4.35 18.70
C LYS A 124 30.40 -3.87 17.24
N GLU A 125 29.54 -4.43 16.42
CA GLU A 125 29.36 -4.04 15.01
C GLU A 125 28.75 -2.63 14.92
N ILE A 126 27.70 -2.34 15.69
CA ILE A 126 27.10 -1.01 15.75
C ILE A 126 28.15 0.05 16.19
N ARG A 127 28.94 -0.24 17.22
CA ARG A 127 30.02 0.66 17.69
C ARG A 127 31.17 0.80 16.67
N ALA A 128 31.43 -0.24 15.89
CA ALA A 128 32.46 -0.20 14.84
C ALA A 128 32.02 0.64 13.62
N ALA A 129 30.71 0.60 13.31
CA ALA A 129 30.11 1.38 12.23
C ALA A 129 29.83 2.85 12.61
N ALA A 130 29.81 3.15 13.90
CA ALA A 130 29.50 4.48 14.42
C ALA A 130 30.60 5.50 14.13
N GLU A 131 30.20 6.74 13.86
CA GLU A 131 31.12 7.88 13.78
C GLU A 131 31.50 8.32 15.19
N LYS A 132 32.80 8.59 15.40
CA LYS A 132 33.36 9.00 16.70
C LYS A 132 33.84 10.44 16.66
N ASP A 133 33.72 11.10 17.77
CA ASP A 133 34.30 12.42 18.00
C ASP A 133 35.85 12.35 18.19
N LYS A 134 36.47 13.51 18.36
CA LYS A 134 37.93 13.65 18.61
C LYS A 134 38.43 12.95 19.86
N ASN A 135 37.51 12.66 20.80
CA ASN A 135 37.80 12.01 22.08
C ASN A 135 37.54 10.49 22.02
N GLY A 136 37.08 9.97 20.89
CA GLY A 136 36.76 8.56 20.71
C GLY A 136 35.37 8.13 21.16
N ASN A 137 34.52 9.07 21.62
CA ASN A 137 33.13 8.81 21.97
C ASN A 137 32.27 8.73 20.70
N ILE A 138 31.20 7.95 20.75
CA ILE A 138 30.27 7.88 19.66
C ILE A 138 29.55 9.22 19.51
N HIS A 139 29.62 9.81 18.32
CA HIS A 139 28.92 11.02 17.95
C HIS A 139 27.66 10.71 17.12
N ARG A 140 27.77 9.77 16.16
CA ARG A 140 26.65 9.34 15.33
C ARG A 140 26.59 7.83 15.24
N ALA A 141 25.39 7.27 15.39
CA ALA A 141 25.12 5.85 15.20
C ALA A 141 23.72 5.63 14.61
N ALA A 142 23.57 4.58 13.81
CA ALA A 142 22.27 4.19 13.29
C ALA A 142 22.15 2.66 13.32
N PHE A 143 20.99 2.15 13.72
CA PHE A 143 20.68 0.72 13.75
C PHE A 143 19.18 0.50 13.77
N ASP A 144 18.75 -0.72 13.50
CA ASP A 144 17.34 -1.07 13.41
C ASP A 144 16.87 -1.82 14.66
N TRP A 145 15.68 -1.46 15.17
CA TRP A 145 14.92 -2.35 16.02
C TRP A 145 14.24 -3.38 15.17
N ASN A 146 14.57 -4.64 15.36
CA ASN A 146 14.01 -5.72 14.59
C ASN A 146 13.51 -6.88 15.44
N ARG A 147 12.71 -7.71 14.81
CA ARG A 147 12.08 -8.89 15.39
C ARG A 147 12.24 -10.07 14.43
N LYS A 148 12.34 -11.26 14.97
CA LYS A 148 12.31 -12.51 14.19
C LYS A 148 10.92 -12.74 13.58
N GLY A 149 10.89 -13.02 12.28
CA GLY A 149 9.67 -13.34 11.55
C GLY A 149 8.71 -12.16 11.35
N SER A 150 7.57 -12.47 10.76
CA SER A 150 6.43 -11.56 10.58
C SER A 150 5.13 -12.31 10.88
N PRO A 151 4.14 -11.70 11.58
CA PRO A 151 2.87 -12.36 11.87
C PRO A 151 2.05 -12.67 10.60
N ILE A 152 2.21 -11.83 9.58
CA ILE A 152 1.41 -11.91 8.34
C ILE A 152 2.17 -12.64 7.24
N ASN A 153 3.48 -12.38 7.11
CA ASN A 153 4.31 -12.98 6.06
C ASN A 153 5.26 -14.04 6.62
N LYS A 154 4.86 -15.29 6.53
CA LYS A 154 5.64 -16.44 7.03
C LYS A 154 7.00 -16.62 6.32
N GLY A 155 7.17 -16.06 5.13
CA GLY A 155 8.42 -16.13 4.37
C GLY A 155 9.48 -15.11 4.80
N MET A 156 9.15 -14.14 5.68
CA MET A 156 10.11 -13.14 6.16
C MET A 156 10.87 -13.65 7.38
N PRO A 157 12.21 -13.78 7.31
CA PRO A 157 13.02 -14.22 8.45
C PRO A 157 13.07 -13.20 9.57
N ASN A 158 13.08 -11.90 9.24
CA ASN A 158 13.14 -10.79 10.18
C ASN A 158 12.23 -9.65 9.72
N THR A 159 11.78 -8.83 10.67
CA THR A 159 10.96 -7.63 10.42
C THR A 159 11.62 -6.43 11.11
N VAL A 160 11.91 -5.39 10.35
CA VAL A 160 12.31 -4.08 10.90
C VAL A 160 11.07 -3.40 11.48
N LEU A 161 11.12 -3.04 12.75
CA LEU A 161 10.04 -2.40 13.49
C LEU A 161 10.23 -0.88 13.59
N ALA A 162 11.49 -0.44 13.75
CA ALA A 162 11.89 0.97 13.78
C ALA A 162 13.31 1.13 13.25
N HIS A 163 13.60 2.32 12.75
CA HIS A 163 14.95 2.81 12.50
C HIS A 163 15.32 3.80 13.58
N ILE A 164 16.48 3.60 14.23
CA ILE A 164 17.00 4.43 15.30
C ILE A 164 18.25 5.12 14.79
N GLU A 165 18.26 6.44 14.82
CA GLU A 165 19.39 7.28 14.45
C GLU A 165 19.74 8.18 15.62
N ILE A 166 21.02 8.23 15.98
CA ILE A 166 21.57 9.06 17.03
C ILE A 166 22.55 10.03 16.39
N ASP A 167 22.44 11.32 16.69
CA ASP A 167 23.34 12.37 16.23
C ASP A 167 23.58 13.37 17.39
N GLY A 168 24.75 13.30 18.01
CA GLY A 168 25.08 14.05 19.20
C GLY A 168 24.09 13.78 20.33
N SER A 169 23.47 14.82 20.87
CA SER A 169 22.50 14.72 21.97
C SER A 169 21.06 14.42 21.50
N GLN A 170 20.84 14.22 20.19
CA GLN A 170 19.52 13.94 19.67
C GLN A 170 19.41 12.50 19.15
N MET A 171 18.37 11.81 19.57
CA MET A 171 18.00 10.50 19.04
C MET A 171 16.67 10.62 18.29
N THR A 172 16.66 10.13 17.06
CA THR A 172 15.47 10.05 16.19
C THR A 172 15.07 8.60 16.01
N VAL A 173 13.79 8.30 16.17
CA VAL A 173 13.24 6.97 15.93
C VAL A 173 12.11 7.07 14.91
N ILE A 174 12.24 6.35 13.81
CA ILE A 174 11.25 6.33 12.72
C ILE A 174 10.53 4.98 12.74
N VAL A 175 9.21 5.03 12.76
CA VAL A 175 8.32 3.86 12.71
C VAL A 175 7.22 4.09 11.68
N ASN A 176 6.53 3.04 11.30
CA ASN A 176 5.48 3.10 10.26
C ASN A 176 4.10 2.68 10.76
N SER A 177 3.84 2.79 12.06
CA SER A 177 2.49 2.71 12.65
C SER A 177 2.46 3.30 14.05
N VAL A 178 1.26 3.73 14.49
CA VAL A 178 0.98 4.20 15.86
C VAL A 178 1.33 3.11 16.87
N GLN A 179 1.02 1.85 16.56
CA GLN A 179 1.26 0.71 17.45
C GLN A 179 2.76 0.51 17.69
N ARG A 180 3.58 0.63 16.62
CA ARG A 180 5.04 0.55 16.74
C ARG A 180 5.61 1.76 17.49
N ALA A 181 5.07 2.96 17.25
CA ALA A 181 5.46 4.16 18.01
C ALA A 181 5.23 3.99 19.51
N ASN A 182 4.06 3.46 19.89
CA ASN A 182 3.76 3.23 21.31
C ASN A 182 4.62 2.11 21.93
N LYS A 183 4.96 1.07 21.16
CA LYS A 183 5.85 -0.01 21.64
C LYS A 183 7.27 0.49 21.86
N ILE A 184 7.85 1.18 20.85
CA ILE A 184 9.24 1.65 20.98
C ILE A 184 9.39 2.70 22.06
N ARG A 185 8.38 3.58 22.25
CA ARG A 185 8.37 4.56 23.36
C ARG A 185 8.54 3.87 24.72
N LYS A 186 7.75 2.83 24.97
CA LYS A 186 7.86 2.05 26.22
C LYS A 186 9.21 1.35 26.38
N GLU A 187 9.79 0.84 25.27
CA GLU A 187 11.11 0.22 25.30
C GLU A 187 12.22 1.25 25.61
N ILE A 188 12.12 2.46 25.07
CA ILE A 188 13.08 3.55 25.33
C ILE A 188 12.95 4.00 26.78
N GLU A 189 11.75 4.33 27.26
CA GLU A 189 11.49 4.77 28.64
C GLU A 189 11.93 3.75 29.71
N LYS A 190 11.95 2.47 29.36
CA LYS A 190 12.41 1.41 30.26
C LYS A 190 13.93 1.30 30.31
N ARG A 191 14.63 1.70 29.25
CA ARG A 191 16.06 1.44 29.07
C ARG A 191 16.93 2.67 29.31
N LEU A 192 16.41 3.86 29.02
CA LEU A 192 17.03 5.16 29.23
C LEU A 192 16.33 5.93 30.33
#